data_fb9e357c87568e3036d36014e21bafde
#
_entry.id   fb9e357c87568e3036d36014e21bafde
#
_cell.length_a   1.000
_cell.length_b   1.000
_cell.length_c   1.000
_cell.angle_alpha   90.00
_cell.angle_beta   90.00
_cell.angle_gamma   90.00
#
_symmetry.space_group_name_H-M   'P 1'
#
loop_
_entity.id
_entity.type
_entity.pdbx_description
1 polymer ?
#
loop_
_entity_poly.entity_id
_entity_poly.type
_entity_poly.pdbx_seq_one_letter_code
_entity_poly.pdbx_strand_id
1 'polypeptide(L)'
;MPHLVDALRAGHPVVATELRPPRAELGAGAGMNAWIDTYHAVRGLVRQGRYVLLTDSAVGSQEEDNVRHLVANLGGDVPRDHVVPFLTSKHSLEYCLSYADRASEAGFPALVVLGGDRNLGPPRCVEHAWQLRGMIRRRQPGLRLGGWANPHADAVRQVEYLLDPDNAAEFYLTQIVSHHSAGAVARFLDEAARRGLRTPGLFGVFYYRSANPRTLAMLSAFLPVPVEPLAADFAAGHSRVEVCARSLAALAAAGARHFYISNLPLVRTQATLAAVLEKAGIGSGL
;
A
#
# COMPACT_ATOMS: atom_id res chain seq x y z
N MET A 1 -3.03 -19.90 -6.03
CA MET A 1 -3.97 -18.75 -5.99
C MET A 1 -3.50 -17.69 -7.00
N PRO A 2 -4.37 -16.83 -7.54
CA PRO A 2 -3.94 -15.81 -8.51
C PRO A 2 -3.04 -14.78 -7.83
N HIS A 3 -2.09 -14.20 -8.58
CA HIS A 3 -1.32 -13.07 -8.07
C HIS A 3 -2.22 -11.80 -7.99
N LEU A 4 -1.75 -10.77 -7.25
CA LEU A 4 -2.56 -9.59 -6.93
C LEU A 4 -3.28 -8.99 -8.14
N VAL A 5 -2.59 -8.76 -9.27
CA VAL A 5 -3.18 -8.08 -10.44
C VAL A 5 -4.33 -8.88 -11.05
N ASP A 6 -4.21 -10.21 -11.09
CA ASP A 6 -5.29 -11.07 -11.58
C ASP A 6 -6.48 -11.06 -10.63
N ALA A 7 -6.24 -11.08 -9.31
CA ALA A 7 -7.28 -10.98 -8.30
C ALA A 7 -8.04 -9.63 -8.40
N LEU A 8 -7.32 -8.52 -8.63
CA LEU A 8 -7.92 -7.21 -8.82
C LEU A 8 -8.83 -7.15 -10.07
N ARG A 9 -8.53 -7.95 -11.09
CA ARG A 9 -9.32 -8.04 -12.34
C ARG A 9 -10.47 -9.03 -12.25
N ALA A 10 -10.43 -9.99 -11.32
CA ALA A 10 -11.42 -11.05 -11.18
C ALA A 10 -12.79 -10.60 -10.65
N GLY A 11 -12.95 -9.34 -10.25
CA GLY A 11 -14.24 -8.76 -9.88
C GLY A 11 -14.67 -8.94 -8.43
N HIS A 12 -13.93 -9.70 -7.62
CA HIS A 12 -14.16 -9.81 -6.18
C HIS A 12 -13.40 -8.73 -5.40
N PRO A 13 -13.93 -8.23 -4.27
CA PRO A 13 -13.20 -7.30 -3.42
C PRO A 13 -11.87 -7.88 -2.94
N VAL A 14 -10.79 -7.14 -3.11
CA VAL A 14 -9.47 -7.49 -2.57
C VAL A 14 -9.15 -6.53 -1.43
N VAL A 15 -8.75 -7.09 -0.29
CA VAL A 15 -8.22 -6.29 0.83
C VAL A 15 -6.80 -6.77 1.13
N ALA A 16 -5.83 -5.92 0.80
CA ALA A 16 -4.42 -6.14 1.10
C ALA A 16 -4.03 -5.49 2.44
N THR A 17 -2.96 -5.97 3.04
CA THR A 17 -2.37 -5.36 4.24
C THR A 17 -1.01 -4.78 3.91
N GLU A 18 -0.85 -3.49 4.19
CA GLU A 18 0.46 -2.84 4.10
C GLU A 18 1.22 -3.06 5.41
N LEU A 19 2.40 -3.62 5.30
CA LEU A 19 3.34 -3.81 6.39
C LEU A 19 4.61 -3.00 6.12
N ARG A 20 5.16 -2.44 7.18
CA ARG A 20 6.43 -1.74 7.13
C ARG A 20 7.55 -2.66 7.57
N PRO A 21 8.65 -2.76 6.81
CA PRO A 21 9.84 -3.47 7.24
C PRO A 21 10.40 -2.87 8.55
N PRO A 22 11.11 -3.65 9.35
CA PRO A 22 11.87 -3.13 10.48
C PRO A 22 12.83 -2.02 10.05
N ARG A 23 13.07 -1.06 10.94
CA ARG A 23 14.02 0.02 10.69
C ARG A 23 15.47 -0.49 10.76
N ALA A 24 16.32 -0.06 9.84
CA ALA A 24 17.75 -0.42 9.83
C ALA A 24 18.51 0.05 11.09
N GLU A 25 18.00 1.09 11.77
CA GLU A 25 18.59 1.65 13.00
C GLU A 25 18.42 0.75 14.23
N LEU A 26 17.61 -0.31 14.15
CA LEU A 26 17.42 -1.26 15.24
C LEU A 26 18.73 -2.05 15.43
N GLY A 27 19.23 -2.10 16.68
CA GLY A 27 20.34 -2.99 17.00
C GLY A 27 20.04 -4.45 16.63
N ALA A 28 21.07 -5.26 16.38
CA ALA A 28 20.96 -6.59 15.78
C ALA A 28 19.88 -7.50 16.43
N GLY A 29 19.77 -7.52 17.77
CA GLY A 29 18.76 -8.34 18.47
C GLY A 29 17.34 -7.80 18.29
N ALA A 30 17.13 -6.48 18.36
CA ALA A 30 15.82 -5.86 18.16
C ALA A 30 15.38 -5.96 16.70
N GLY A 31 16.30 -5.81 15.76
CA GLY A 31 16.07 -5.99 14.32
C GLY A 31 15.65 -7.42 13.99
N MET A 32 16.34 -8.42 14.55
CA MET A 32 16.00 -9.83 14.40
C MET A 32 14.58 -10.12 14.88
N ASN A 33 14.23 -9.69 16.10
CA ASN A 33 12.88 -9.91 16.66
C ASN A 33 11.80 -9.23 15.80
N ALA A 34 12.05 -8.00 15.32
CA ALA A 34 11.12 -7.28 14.47
C ALA A 34 10.93 -7.99 13.10
N TRP A 35 11.99 -8.60 12.54
CA TRP A 35 11.88 -9.43 11.34
C TRP A 35 11.11 -10.73 11.58
N ILE A 36 11.29 -11.38 12.74
CA ILE A 36 10.52 -12.57 13.12
C ILE A 36 9.03 -12.22 13.20
N ASP A 37 8.67 -11.11 13.86
CA ASP A 37 7.27 -10.66 13.95
C ASP A 37 6.69 -10.32 12.56
N THR A 38 7.48 -9.66 11.72
CA THR A 38 7.10 -9.34 10.34
C THR A 38 6.86 -10.63 9.54
N TYR A 39 7.76 -11.59 9.63
CA TYR A 39 7.63 -12.90 8.98
C TYR A 39 6.35 -13.63 9.42
N HIS A 40 6.08 -13.68 10.73
CA HIS A 40 4.85 -14.30 11.23
C HIS A 40 3.59 -13.59 10.74
N ALA A 41 3.59 -12.27 10.67
CA ALA A 41 2.47 -11.50 10.14
C ALA A 41 2.24 -11.78 8.65
N VAL A 42 3.30 -11.72 7.83
CA VAL A 42 3.25 -12.03 6.38
C VAL A 42 2.73 -13.45 6.16
N ARG A 43 3.38 -14.44 6.78
CA ARG A 43 3.01 -15.86 6.64
C ARG A 43 1.56 -16.12 7.02
N GLY A 44 1.12 -15.53 8.12
CA GLY A 44 -0.24 -15.73 8.59
C GLY A 44 -1.30 -15.08 7.68
N LEU A 45 -1.04 -13.88 7.14
CA LEU A 45 -1.91 -13.24 6.16
C LEU A 45 -1.99 -14.03 4.85
N VAL A 46 -0.83 -14.44 4.32
CA VAL A 46 -0.75 -15.20 3.07
C VAL A 46 -1.44 -16.56 3.17
N ARG A 47 -1.32 -17.26 4.31
CA ARG A 47 -2.06 -18.52 4.57
C ARG A 47 -3.57 -18.35 4.58
N GLN A 48 -4.06 -17.15 4.85
CA GLN A 48 -5.48 -16.78 4.75
C GLN A 48 -5.87 -16.26 3.36
N GLY A 49 -5.02 -16.44 2.34
CA GLY A 49 -5.25 -15.95 0.99
C GLY A 49 -5.16 -14.43 0.84
N ARG A 50 -4.60 -13.71 1.83
CA ARG A 50 -4.47 -12.26 1.80
C ARG A 50 -3.20 -11.81 1.09
N TYR A 51 -3.25 -10.61 0.51
CA TYR A 51 -2.10 -9.97 -0.11
C TYR A 51 -1.40 -9.05 0.88
N VAL A 52 -0.08 -9.07 0.83
CA VAL A 52 0.78 -8.22 1.67
C VAL A 52 1.56 -7.25 0.78
N LEU A 53 1.45 -5.98 1.08
CA LEU A 53 2.21 -4.91 0.49
C LEU A 53 3.35 -4.56 1.45
N LEU A 54 4.60 -4.74 1.05
CA LEU A 54 5.74 -4.46 1.91
C LEU A 54 6.42 -3.17 1.47
N THR A 55 6.33 -2.14 2.32
CA THR A 55 6.74 -0.79 1.96
C THR A 55 8.26 -0.62 1.86
N ASP A 56 8.66 0.39 1.09
CA ASP A 56 9.97 1.01 1.08
C ASP A 56 9.88 2.39 1.74
N SER A 57 11.01 2.98 2.12
CA SER A 57 11.02 4.30 2.75
C SER A 57 10.64 5.41 1.78
N ALA A 58 9.51 6.05 2.04
CA ALA A 58 9.07 7.22 1.26
C ALA A 58 9.99 8.44 1.43
N VAL A 59 10.78 8.48 2.49
CA VAL A 59 11.72 9.57 2.81
C VAL A 59 13.19 9.18 2.58
N GLY A 60 13.45 7.96 2.09
CA GLY A 60 14.80 7.47 1.81
C GLY A 60 15.64 7.25 3.08
N SER A 61 15.00 6.97 4.22
CA SER A 61 15.74 6.43 5.36
C SER A 61 16.39 5.12 4.94
N GLN A 62 17.57 4.82 5.46
CA GLN A 62 18.20 3.53 5.24
C GLN A 62 17.33 2.44 5.90
N GLU A 63 16.31 2.01 5.20
CA GLU A 63 15.65 0.75 5.49
C GLU A 63 16.54 -0.34 4.90
N GLU A 64 16.66 -1.43 5.65
CA GLU A 64 17.38 -2.59 5.13
C GLU A 64 16.73 -3.03 3.82
N ASP A 65 17.54 -3.52 2.89
CA ASP A 65 17.07 -4.04 1.60
C ASP A 65 15.95 -5.06 1.82
N ASN A 66 14.71 -4.58 1.73
CA ASN A 66 13.52 -5.38 2.06
C ASN A 66 13.41 -6.63 1.19
N VAL A 67 13.82 -6.59 -0.10
CA VAL A 67 13.81 -7.78 -0.97
C VAL A 67 14.83 -8.79 -0.49
N ARG A 68 16.04 -8.39 -0.13
CA ARG A 68 17.06 -9.31 0.37
C ARG A 68 16.60 -10.00 1.66
N HIS A 69 16.04 -9.24 2.60
CA HIS A 69 15.51 -9.79 3.84
C HIS A 69 14.27 -10.65 3.62
N LEU A 70 13.38 -10.25 2.70
CA LEU A 70 12.24 -11.06 2.32
C LEU A 70 12.68 -12.41 1.74
N VAL A 71 13.61 -12.42 0.80
CA VAL A 71 14.11 -13.65 0.18
C VAL A 71 14.78 -14.55 1.21
N ALA A 72 15.59 -13.97 2.11
CA ALA A 72 16.29 -14.72 3.14
C ALA A 72 15.36 -15.29 4.23
N ASN A 73 14.30 -14.58 4.59
CA ASN A 73 13.46 -14.90 5.74
C ASN A 73 12.07 -15.46 5.38
N LEU A 74 11.54 -15.13 4.19
CA LEU A 74 10.33 -15.80 3.69
C LEU A 74 10.72 -17.16 3.14
N GLY A 75 10.63 -18.20 3.95
CA GLY A 75 10.86 -19.57 3.52
C GLY A 75 10.05 -19.96 2.27
N GLY A 76 10.32 -21.14 1.71
CA GLY A 76 9.60 -21.64 0.54
C GLY A 76 8.09 -21.88 0.77
N ASP A 77 7.63 -21.78 2.01
CA ASP A 77 6.24 -21.94 2.42
C ASP A 77 5.39 -20.64 2.31
N VAL A 78 6.01 -19.51 1.93
CA VAL A 78 5.29 -18.27 1.66
C VAL A 78 5.24 -17.99 0.15
N PRO A 79 4.08 -18.19 -0.50
CA PRO A 79 3.93 -17.90 -1.91
C PRO A 79 4.25 -16.43 -2.24
N ARG A 80 5.18 -16.20 -3.16
CA ARG A 80 5.58 -14.86 -3.61
C ARG A 80 4.45 -14.11 -4.30
N ASP A 81 3.49 -14.83 -4.89
CA ASP A 81 2.31 -14.28 -5.56
C ASP A 81 1.45 -13.39 -4.67
N HIS A 82 1.53 -13.58 -3.36
CA HIS A 82 0.77 -12.82 -2.37
C HIS A 82 1.56 -11.67 -1.72
N VAL A 83 2.83 -11.49 -2.07
CA VAL A 83 3.68 -10.43 -1.50
C VAL A 83 4.12 -9.48 -2.59
N VAL A 84 3.86 -8.20 -2.40
CA VAL A 84 4.24 -7.15 -3.36
C VAL A 84 5.16 -6.15 -2.66
N PRO A 85 6.45 -6.18 -2.96
CA PRO A 85 7.39 -5.20 -2.43
C PRO A 85 7.19 -3.83 -3.08
N PHE A 86 7.60 -2.77 -2.37
CA PHE A 86 7.64 -1.41 -2.88
C PHE A 86 9.09 -1.01 -3.17
N LEU A 87 9.22 -0.08 -4.09
CA LEU A 87 10.44 0.60 -4.45
C LEU A 87 10.16 2.09 -4.61
N THR A 88 10.94 2.93 -3.97
CA THR A 88 10.87 4.37 -4.17
C THR A 88 12.05 4.89 -5.01
N SER A 89 11.83 5.95 -5.78
CA SER A 89 12.91 6.61 -6.53
C SER A 89 13.85 7.43 -5.62
N LYS A 90 13.79 7.24 -4.31
CA LYS A 90 14.69 7.85 -3.31
C LYS A 90 16.07 7.19 -3.24
N HIS A 91 16.21 6.04 -3.86
CA HIS A 91 17.51 5.35 -4.05
C HIS A 91 18.18 5.80 -5.35
N SER A 92 19.44 5.40 -5.54
CA SER A 92 20.11 5.62 -6.82
C SER A 92 19.41 4.87 -7.96
N LEU A 93 19.52 5.35 -9.19
CA LEU A 93 18.92 4.69 -10.35
C LEU A 93 19.46 3.26 -10.53
N GLU A 94 20.75 3.06 -10.33
CA GLU A 94 21.39 1.75 -10.40
C GLU A 94 20.78 0.78 -9.35
N TYR A 95 20.63 1.25 -8.11
CA TYR A 95 19.96 0.46 -7.06
C TYR A 95 18.54 0.11 -7.45
N CYS A 96 17.75 1.08 -7.94
CA CYS A 96 16.37 0.85 -8.34
C CYS A 96 16.23 -0.23 -9.43
N LEU A 97 17.10 -0.19 -10.44
CA LEU A 97 17.08 -1.17 -11.52
C LEU A 97 17.55 -2.55 -11.03
N SER A 98 18.64 -2.61 -10.26
CA SER A 98 19.11 -3.85 -9.63
C SER A 98 18.08 -4.44 -8.66
N TYR A 99 17.34 -3.60 -7.92
CA TYR A 99 16.26 -4.05 -7.05
C TYR A 99 15.15 -4.75 -7.85
N ALA A 100 14.74 -4.19 -8.98
CA ALA A 100 13.73 -4.80 -9.84
C ALA A 100 14.21 -6.14 -10.43
N ASP A 101 15.49 -6.27 -10.80
CA ASP A 101 16.08 -7.54 -11.24
C ASP A 101 15.99 -8.59 -10.12
N ARG A 102 16.46 -8.25 -8.92
CA ARG A 102 16.43 -9.16 -7.76
C ARG A 102 15.00 -9.55 -7.36
N ALA A 103 14.05 -8.62 -7.44
CA ALA A 103 12.64 -8.94 -7.16
C ALA A 103 12.09 -9.96 -8.18
N SER A 104 12.39 -9.77 -9.47
CA SER A 104 12.01 -10.69 -10.54
C SER A 104 12.68 -12.06 -10.38
N GLU A 105 14.00 -12.11 -10.14
CA GLU A 105 14.77 -13.33 -9.92
C GLU A 105 14.30 -14.11 -8.68
N ALA A 106 13.87 -13.38 -7.63
CA ALA A 106 13.31 -13.97 -6.42
C ALA A 106 11.87 -14.47 -6.59
N GLY A 107 11.27 -14.30 -7.78
CA GLY A 107 9.94 -14.79 -8.12
C GLY A 107 8.79 -13.90 -7.64
N PHE A 108 9.04 -12.62 -7.32
CA PHE A 108 7.94 -11.68 -7.07
C PHE A 108 7.28 -11.29 -8.41
N PRO A 109 5.96 -11.50 -8.57
CA PRO A 109 5.29 -11.22 -9.84
C PRO A 109 4.96 -9.73 -10.03
N ALA A 110 5.00 -8.94 -8.95
CA ALA A 110 4.62 -7.54 -8.98
C ALA A 110 5.52 -6.68 -8.08
N LEU A 111 5.64 -5.40 -8.44
CA LEU A 111 6.40 -4.38 -7.72
C LEU A 111 5.63 -3.05 -7.75
N VAL A 112 5.44 -2.40 -6.61
CA VAL A 112 4.93 -1.02 -6.57
C VAL A 112 6.11 -0.05 -6.68
N VAL A 113 6.05 0.87 -7.65
CA VAL A 113 7.13 1.85 -7.92
C VAL A 113 6.60 3.25 -7.71
N LEU A 114 7.12 3.92 -6.68
CA LEU A 114 6.69 5.23 -6.19
C LEU A 114 7.80 6.28 -6.31
N GLY A 115 7.40 7.55 -6.29
CA GLY A 115 8.35 8.66 -6.27
C GLY A 115 9.01 8.87 -4.90
N GLY A 116 8.33 8.50 -3.82
CA GLY A 116 8.67 8.95 -2.48
C GLY A 116 8.33 10.43 -2.24
N ASP A 117 8.59 10.95 -1.05
CA ASP A 117 8.35 12.36 -0.72
C ASP A 117 9.29 13.29 -1.52
N ARG A 118 8.75 14.43 -2.01
CA ARG A 118 9.56 15.40 -2.77
C ARG A 118 10.45 16.27 -1.86
N ASN A 119 9.96 16.55 -0.67
CA ASN A 119 10.51 17.58 0.20
C ASN A 119 11.37 17.01 1.33
N LEU A 120 11.29 15.71 1.57
CA LEU A 120 11.98 15.04 2.67
C LEU A 120 13.00 14.01 2.15
N GLY A 121 14.15 13.91 2.80
CA GLY A 121 15.21 12.95 2.50
C GLY A 121 15.97 13.24 1.20
N PRO A 122 16.70 12.25 0.63
CA PRO A 122 17.50 12.42 -0.58
C PRO A 122 16.61 12.78 -1.79
N PRO A 123 17.20 13.40 -2.84
CA PRO A 123 16.49 13.66 -4.08
C PRO A 123 16.07 12.35 -4.75
N ARG A 124 15.03 12.41 -5.56
CA ARG A 124 14.62 11.29 -6.41
C ARG A 124 15.63 11.07 -7.52
N CYS A 125 15.93 9.83 -7.87
CA CYS A 125 16.80 9.50 -9.00
C CYS A 125 16.16 9.78 -10.37
N VAL A 126 14.85 9.99 -10.41
CA VAL A 126 14.07 10.41 -11.59
C VAL A 126 13.07 11.48 -11.15
N GLU A 127 12.64 12.33 -12.05
CA GLU A 127 11.68 13.39 -11.74
C GLU A 127 10.30 12.81 -11.38
N HIS A 128 9.87 11.81 -12.14
CA HIS A 128 8.58 11.14 -11.97
C HIS A 128 8.72 9.61 -11.92
N ALA A 129 7.96 8.97 -11.04
CA ALA A 129 8.00 7.52 -10.87
C ALA A 129 7.64 6.73 -12.15
N TRP A 130 6.83 7.28 -13.05
CA TRP A 130 6.52 6.64 -14.32
C TRP A 130 7.75 6.42 -15.20
N GLN A 131 8.75 7.33 -15.14
CA GLN A 131 10.03 7.18 -15.86
C GLN A 131 10.78 5.93 -15.37
N LEU A 132 10.82 5.74 -14.04
CA LEU A 132 11.43 4.55 -13.44
C LEU A 132 10.65 3.28 -13.83
N ARG A 133 9.30 3.32 -13.80
CA ARG A 133 8.48 2.18 -14.26
C ARG A 133 8.76 1.84 -15.72
N GLY A 134 8.87 2.83 -16.59
CA GLY A 134 9.23 2.62 -18.00
C GLY A 134 10.60 1.95 -18.19
N MET A 135 11.60 2.35 -17.38
CA MET A 135 12.94 1.72 -17.40
C MET A 135 12.88 0.27 -16.90
N ILE A 136 12.18 0.03 -15.79
CA ILE A 136 11.99 -1.32 -15.22
C ILE A 136 11.22 -2.21 -16.21
N ARG A 137 10.17 -1.71 -16.86
CA ARG A 137 9.38 -2.45 -17.85
C ARG A 137 10.22 -2.95 -19.01
N ARG A 138 11.14 -2.12 -19.51
CA ARG A 138 12.06 -2.55 -20.60
C ARG A 138 13.03 -3.63 -20.16
N ARG A 139 13.43 -3.62 -18.89
CA ARG A 139 14.41 -4.54 -18.33
C ARG A 139 13.79 -5.84 -17.83
N GLN A 140 12.60 -5.73 -17.23
CA GLN A 140 11.84 -6.84 -16.64
C GLN A 140 10.39 -6.83 -17.17
N PRO A 141 10.15 -7.24 -18.42
CA PRO A 141 8.82 -7.14 -19.05
C PRO A 141 7.75 -8.02 -18.39
N GLY A 142 8.15 -9.08 -17.68
CA GLY A 142 7.26 -9.98 -16.93
C GLY A 142 6.79 -9.43 -15.58
N LEU A 143 7.48 -8.42 -15.05
CA LEU A 143 7.17 -7.85 -13.73
C LEU A 143 5.97 -6.90 -13.82
N ARG A 144 4.90 -7.17 -13.07
CA ARG A 144 3.72 -6.29 -12.99
C ARG A 144 4.03 -5.05 -12.14
N LEU A 145 3.77 -3.86 -12.67
CA LEU A 145 4.14 -2.61 -12.01
C LEU A 145 2.92 -1.88 -11.46
N GLY A 146 3.01 -1.49 -10.18
CA GLY A 146 2.04 -0.67 -9.51
C GLY A 146 2.41 0.80 -9.55
N GLY A 147 1.40 1.65 -9.76
CA GLY A 147 1.50 3.10 -9.73
C GLY A 147 0.84 3.71 -8.48
N TRP A 148 0.55 5.02 -8.58
CA TRP A 148 -0.02 5.81 -7.49
C TRP A 148 -1.02 6.84 -8.00
N ALA A 149 -2.08 7.07 -7.21
CA ALA A 149 -3.03 8.17 -7.40
C ALA A 149 -3.33 8.87 -6.07
N ASN A 150 -3.71 10.13 -6.13
CA ASN A 150 -4.12 10.90 -4.95
C ASN A 150 -5.58 11.40 -5.11
N PRO A 151 -6.58 10.72 -4.54
CA PRO A 151 -7.98 11.14 -4.63
C PRO A 151 -8.28 12.50 -3.98
N HIS A 152 -7.39 13.03 -3.13
CA HIS A 152 -7.53 14.37 -2.55
C HIS A 152 -7.12 15.50 -3.52
N ALA A 153 -6.38 15.16 -4.58
CA ALA A 153 -5.96 16.10 -5.61
C ALA A 153 -7.04 16.23 -6.71
N ASP A 154 -6.75 17.05 -7.72
CA ASP A 154 -7.62 17.21 -8.88
C ASP A 154 -7.86 15.89 -9.61
N ALA A 155 -9.11 15.42 -9.64
CA ALA A 155 -9.49 14.13 -10.19
C ALA A 155 -9.16 13.99 -11.69
N VAL A 156 -9.34 15.07 -12.46
CA VAL A 156 -9.07 15.08 -13.90
C VAL A 156 -7.60 14.79 -14.16
N ARG A 157 -6.71 15.52 -13.48
CA ARG A 157 -5.26 15.31 -13.60
C ARG A 157 -4.81 13.94 -13.12
N GLN A 158 -5.38 13.44 -12.01
CA GLN A 158 -5.00 12.14 -11.49
C GLN A 158 -5.39 11.02 -12.46
N VAL A 159 -6.56 11.10 -13.09
CA VAL A 159 -7.00 10.14 -14.09
C VAL A 159 -6.18 10.27 -15.37
N GLU A 160 -5.83 11.49 -15.80
CA GLU A 160 -4.92 11.71 -16.93
C GLU A 160 -3.57 11.01 -16.73
N TYR A 161 -2.95 11.16 -15.57
CA TYR A 161 -1.69 10.46 -15.26
C TYR A 161 -1.83 8.94 -15.30
N LEU A 162 -2.97 8.39 -14.90
CA LEU A 162 -3.20 6.94 -14.94
C LEU A 162 -3.49 6.42 -16.34
N LEU A 163 -4.06 7.26 -17.21
CA LEU A 163 -4.35 6.93 -18.60
C LEU A 163 -3.16 7.18 -19.55
N ASP A 164 -2.14 7.88 -19.09
CA ASP A 164 -0.95 8.15 -19.88
C ASP A 164 -0.27 6.83 -20.28
N PRO A 165 -0.04 6.59 -21.59
CA PRO A 165 0.63 5.38 -22.07
C PRO A 165 2.01 5.14 -21.43
N ASP A 166 2.72 6.20 -21.10
CA ASP A 166 4.04 6.12 -20.48
C ASP A 166 3.98 5.77 -18.98
N ASN A 167 2.80 5.81 -18.37
CA ASN A 167 2.64 5.47 -16.95
C ASN A 167 3.10 4.04 -16.62
N ALA A 168 2.94 3.09 -17.54
CA ALA A 168 3.39 1.69 -17.44
C ALA A 168 2.90 0.93 -16.18
N ALA A 169 1.80 1.37 -15.55
CA ALA A 169 1.23 0.72 -14.37
C ALA A 169 0.05 -0.19 -14.74
N GLU A 170 0.04 -1.43 -14.24
CA GLU A 170 -1.07 -2.38 -14.41
C GLU A 170 -2.07 -2.33 -13.26
N PHE A 171 -1.75 -1.67 -12.16
CA PHE A 171 -2.60 -1.34 -11.04
C PHE A 171 -2.09 -0.07 -10.36
N TYR A 172 -2.87 0.51 -9.47
CA TYR A 172 -2.40 1.63 -8.66
C TYR A 172 -2.87 1.51 -7.22
N LEU A 173 -2.11 2.12 -6.32
CA LEU A 173 -2.52 2.39 -4.95
C LEU A 173 -2.92 3.86 -4.83
N THR A 174 -3.74 4.18 -3.85
CA THR A 174 -4.07 5.58 -3.59
C THR A 174 -3.36 6.13 -2.35
N GLN A 175 -3.29 7.45 -2.26
CA GLN A 175 -3.08 8.11 -0.97
C GLN A 175 -4.15 7.65 0.03
N ILE A 176 -3.80 7.65 1.33
CA ILE A 176 -4.72 7.30 2.40
C ILE A 176 -6.00 8.13 2.32
N VAL A 177 -7.12 7.45 2.36
CA VAL A 177 -8.48 8.00 2.37
C VAL A 177 -9.29 7.42 3.52
N SER A 178 -10.41 8.04 3.86
CA SER A 178 -11.29 7.62 4.95
C SER A 178 -12.73 7.97 4.65
N HIS A 179 -13.65 7.61 5.54
CA HIS A 179 -15.05 8.04 5.46
C HIS A 179 -15.21 9.57 5.45
N HIS A 180 -14.26 10.31 6.03
CA HIS A 180 -14.24 11.77 5.97
C HIS A 180 -13.86 12.33 4.59
N SER A 181 -13.29 11.51 3.72
CA SER A 181 -12.89 11.87 2.35
C SER A 181 -13.64 11.09 1.26
N ALA A 182 -14.72 10.38 1.61
CA ALA A 182 -15.48 9.55 0.66
C ALA A 182 -15.98 10.34 -0.56
N GLY A 183 -16.37 11.61 -0.39
CA GLY A 183 -16.76 12.47 -1.51
C GLY A 183 -15.64 12.77 -2.50
N ALA A 184 -14.38 12.85 -2.05
CA ALA A 184 -13.23 12.98 -2.94
C ALA A 184 -12.98 11.69 -3.74
N VAL A 185 -13.13 10.55 -3.08
CA VAL A 185 -13.04 9.22 -3.73
C VAL A 185 -14.15 9.05 -4.77
N ALA A 186 -15.39 9.43 -4.46
CA ALA A 186 -16.49 9.37 -5.42
C ALA A 186 -16.17 10.20 -6.68
N ARG A 187 -15.77 11.47 -6.53
CA ARG A 187 -15.38 12.32 -7.68
C ARG A 187 -14.25 11.72 -8.52
N PHE A 188 -13.24 11.13 -7.88
CA PHE A 188 -12.15 10.45 -8.57
C PHE A 188 -12.66 9.23 -9.37
N LEU A 189 -13.53 8.43 -8.78
CA LEU A 189 -14.09 7.23 -9.45
C LEU A 189 -15.06 7.61 -10.58
N ASP A 190 -15.86 8.64 -10.41
CA ASP A 190 -16.75 9.18 -11.46
C ASP A 190 -15.93 9.64 -12.66
N GLU A 191 -14.84 10.38 -12.44
CA GLU A 191 -13.95 10.82 -13.50
C GLU A 191 -13.22 9.64 -14.17
N ALA A 192 -12.77 8.66 -13.38
CA ALA A 192 -12.17 7.44 -13.87
C ALA A 192 -13.13 6.65 -14.80
N ALA A 193 -14.39 6.51 -14.36
CA ALA A 193 -15.45 5.86 -15.15
C ALA A 193 -15.77 6.65 -16.42
N ARG A 194 -15.93 7.98 -16.31
CA ARG A 194 -16.21 8.88 -17.45
C ARG A 194 -15.14 8.78 -18.53
N ARG A 195 -13.87 8.65 -18.15
CA ARG A 195 -12.72 8.56 -19.08
C ARG A 195 -12.33 7.13 -19.46
N GLY A 196 -13.05 6.13 -18.94
CA GLY A 196 -12.81 4.72 -19.29
C GLY A 196 -11.53 4.12 -18.70
N LEU A 197 -11.07 4.62 -17.53
CA LEU A 197 -9.92 4.04 -16.83
C LEU A 197 -10.22 2.58 -16.42
N ARG A 198 -9.45 1.64 -16.94
CA ARG A 198 -9.61 0.19 -16.69
C ARG A 198 -8.58 -0.35 -15.70
N THR A 199 -7.53 0.40 -15.43
CA THR A 199 -6.49 0.02 -14.46
C THR A 199 -7.10 -0.09 -13.08
N PRO A 200 -7.04 -1.25 -12.41
CA PRO A 200 -7.63 -1.42 -11.08
C PRO A 200 -6.83 -0.68 -10.01
N GLY A 201 -7.54 -0.14 -9.01
CA GLY A 201 -6.95 0.60 -7.91
C GLY A 201 -7.27 0.03 -6.54
N LEU A 202 -6.30 0.05 -5.62
CA LEU A 202 -6.49 -0.24 -4.21
C LEU A 202 -6.53 1.07 -3.42
N PHE A 203 -7.63 1.31 -2.70
CA PHE A 203 -7.83 2.50 -1.90
C PHE A 203 -7.25 2.32 -0.50
N GLY A 204 -6.36 3.22 -0.10
CA GLY A 204 -5.61 3.11 1.15
C GLY A 204 -6.41 3.59 2.35
N VAL A 205 -6.54 2.75 3.38
CA VAL A 205 -7.15 3.11 4.66
C VAL A 205 -6.10 2.98 5.76
N PHE A 206 -5.97 4.01 6.58
CA PHE A 206 -5.04 3.98 7.70
C PHE A 206 -5.75 3.52 8.98
N TYR A 207 -5.19 2.53 9.65
CA TYR A 207 -5.67 2.06 10.94
C TYR A 207 -5.15 2.96 12.06
N TYR A 208 -5.96 3.94 12.46
CA TYR A 208 -5.65 4.83 13.58
C TYR A 208 -5.83 4.10 14.91
N ARG A 209 -4.76 4.03 15.70
CA ARG A 209 -4.78 3.33 17.00
C ARG A 209 -5.40 4.16 18.11
N SER A 210 -5.41 5.47 17.97
CA SER A 210 -6.01 6.44 18.89
C SER A 210 -6.07 7.82 18.24
N ALA A 211 -6.78 8.75 18.87
CA ALA A 211 -6.76 10.17 18.53
C ALA A 211 -5.73 10.97 19.35
N ASN A 212 -4.59 10.37 19.74
CA ASN A 212 -3.56 11.10 20.47
C ASN A 212 -3.06 12.30 19.64
N PRO A 213 -3.17 13.55 20.14
CA PRO A 213 -2.88 14.75 19.34
C PRO A 213 -1.44 14.80 18.82
N ARG A 214 -0.46 14.36 19.61
CA ARG A 214 0.95 14.33 19.21
C ARG A 214 1.17 13.36 18.05
N THR A 215 0.54 12.18 18.13
CA THR A 215 0.63 11.18 17.06
C THR A 215 -0.05 11.67 15.78
N LEU A 216 -1.24 12.27 15.89
CA LEU A 216 -1.96 12.81 14.73
C LEU A 216 -1.19 13.96 14.07
N ALA A 217 -0.62 14.89 14.87
CA ALA A 217 0.21 15.97 14.36
C ALA A 217 1.45 15.46 13.62
N MET A 218 2.12 14.42 14.15
CA MET A 218 3.26 13.78 13.49
C MET A 218 2.84 13.13 12.16
N LEU A 219 1.72 12.42 12.13
CA LEU A 219 1.22 11.78 10.91
C LEU A 219 0.78 12.81 9.86
N SER A 220 0.21 13.94 10.27
CA SER A 220 -0.22 15.01 9.37
C SER A 220 0.91 15.68 8.60
N ALA A 221 2.17 15.47 9.02
CA ALA A 221 3.33 15.95 8.26
C ALA A 221 3.50 15.23 6.91
N PHE A 222 2.96 14.01 6.75
CA PHE A 222 3.11 13.22 5.50
C PHE A 222 1.84 12.53 5.03
N LEU A 223 0.76 12.53 5.80
CA LEU A 223 -0.52 11.92 5.44
C LEU A 223 -1.64 12.96 5.55
N PRO A 224 -2.68 12.88 4.72
CA PRO A 224 -3.87 13.72 4.82
C PRO A 224 -4.77 13.26 5.99
N VAL A 225 -4.31 13.46 7.23
CA VAL A 225 -5.02 13.04 8.43
C VAL A 225 -6.18 13.99 8.70
N PRO A 226 -7.44 13.52 8.78
CA PRO A 226 -8.60 14.34 9.17
C PRO A 226 -8.63 14.49 10.71
N VAL A 227 -7.73 15.30 11.26
CA VAL A 227 -7.44 15.34 12.71
C VAL A 227 -8.68 15.57 13.57
N GLU A 228 -9.43 16.65 13.30
CA GLU A 228 -10.61 17.02 14.09
C GLU A 228 -11.76 16.01 13.93
N PRO A 229 -12.17 15.61 12.70
CA PRO A 229 -13.20 14.60 12.51
C PRO A 229 -12.83 13.25 13.14
N LEU A 230 -11.57 12.84 13.03
CA LEU A 230 -11.09 11.60 13.62
C LEU A 230 -11.10 11.65 15.15
N ALA A 231 -10.72 12.79 15.75
CA ALA A 231 -10.82 12.99 17.19
C ALA A 231 -12.28 12.91 17.67
N ALA A 232 -13.22 13.47 16.91
CA ALA A 232 -14.65 13.37 17.19
C ALA A 232 -15.18 11.93 17.14
N ASP A 233 -14.71 11.12 16.18
CA ASP A 233 -15.07 9.69 16.13
C ASP A 233 -14.66 8.95 17.41
N PHE A 234 -13.43 9.14 17.88
CA PHE A 234 -12.97 8.51 19.12
C PHE A 234 -13.66 9.06 20.37
N ALA A 235 -13.97 10.37 20.41
CA ALA A 235 -14.71 11.00 21.49
C ALA A 235 -16.16 10.48 21.56
N ALA A 236 -16.76 10.13 20.43
CA ALA A 236 -18.07 9.49 20.34
C ALA A 236 -18.05 8.02 20.79
N GLY A 237 -16.92 7.49 21.24
CA GLY A 237 -16.77 6.11 21.74
C GLY A 237 -16.48 5.06 20.68
N HIS A 238 -16.27 5.44 19.42
CA HIS A 238 -15.91 4.45 18.40
C HIS A 238 -14.52 3.87 18.66
N SER A 239 -14.43 2.55 18.64
CA SER A 239 -13.15 1.84 18.73
C SER A 239 -12.33 2.03 17.45
N ARG A 240 -11.01 1.80 17.54
CA ARG A 240 -10.10 1.81 16.37
C ARG A 240 -10.53 0.86 15.24
N VAL A 241 -11.14 -0.29 15.59
CA VAL A 241 -11.68 -1.23 14.62
C VAL A 241 -12.90 -0.62 13.92
N GLU A 242 -13.80 0.01 14.65
CA GLU A 242 -14.98 0.67 14.10
C GLU A 242 -14.65 1.84 13.20
N VAL A 243 -13.69 2.69 13.58
CA VAL A 243 -13.24 3.81 12.74
C VAL A 243 -12.67 3.31 11.40
N CYS A 244 -11.85 2.26 11.44
CA CYS A 244 -11.32 1.65 10.22
C CYS A 244 -12.43 1.01 9.37
N ALA A 245 -13.33 0.26 9.98
CA ALA A 245 -14.43 -0.39 9.31
C ALA A 245 -15.41 0.61 8.66
N ARG A 246 -15.73 1.71 9.35
CA ARG A 246 -16.53 2.81 8.79
C ARG A 246 -15.88 3.41 7.54
N SER A 247 -14.54 3.55 7.56
CA SER A 247 -13.83 4.03 6.37
C SER A 247 -13.97 3.07 5.20
N LEU A 248 -13.75 1.77 5.41
CA LEU A 248 -13.93 0.77 4.35
C LEU A 248 -15.36 0.75 3.80
N ALA A 249 -16.38 0.75 4.69
CA ALA A 249 -17.79 0.73 4.28
C ALA A 249 -18.17 1.98 3.48
N ALA A 250 -17.75 3.18 3.94
CA ALA A 250 -18.05 4.43 3.24
C ALA A 250 -17.37 4.52 1.87
N LEU A 251 -16.14 4.03 1.75
CA LEU A 251 -15.42 3.99 0.48
C LEU A 251 -16.01 2.96 -0.47
N ALA A 252 -16.46 1.81 0.04
CA ALA A 252 -17.18 0.82 -0.76
C ALA A 252 -18.51 1.39 -1.29
N ALA A 253 -19.26 2.11 -0.45
CA ALA A 253 -20.47 2.83 -0.85
C ALA A 253 -20.20 3.93 -1.89
N ALA A 254 -19.01 4.56 -1.87
CA ALA A 254 -18.55 5.50 -2.88
C ALA A 254 -18.07 4.83 -4.19
N GLY A 255 -18.11 3.49 -4.29
CA GLY A 255 -17.75 2.73 -5.49
C GLY A 255 -16.33 2.13 -5.49
N ALA A 256 -15.53 2.33 -4.43
CA ALA A 256 -14.23 1.68 -4.32
C ALA A 256 -14.41 0.16 -4.11
N ARG A 257 -13.66 -0.62 -4.86
CA ARG A 257 -13.81 -2.10 -4.86
C ARG A 257 -12.70 -2.80 -4.09
N HIS A 258 -11.48 -2.31 -4.19
CA HIS A 258 -10.30 -2.94 -3.59
C HIS A 258 -9.64 -1.97 -2.61
N PHE A 259 -9.07 -2.51 -1.55
CA PHE A 259 -8.52 -1.72 -0.45
C PHE A 259 -7.16 -2.24 -0.02
N TYR A 260 -6.37 -1.37 0.57
CA TYR A 260 -5.27 -1.79 1.41
C TYR A 260 -5.35 -1.08 2.77
N ILE A 261 -4.98 -1.78 3.84
CA ILE A 261 -5.01 -1.24 5.19
C ILE A 261 -3.57 -1.10 5.68
N SER A 262 -3.20 0.13 6.04
CA SER A 262 -1.90 0.48 6.60
C SER A 262 -1.95 0.57 8.13
N ASN A 263 -0.82 0.34 8.79
CA ASN A 263 -0.61 0.52 10.24
C ASN A 263 -1.38 -0.46 11.15
N LEU A 264 -1.77 -1.63 10.67
CA LEU A 264 -2.29 -2.67 11.54
C LEU A 264 -1.25 -3.09 12.60
N PRO A 265 -1.66 -3.51 13.81
CA PRO A 265 -0.72 -4.01 14.83
C PRO A 265 -0.09 -5.32 14.35
N LEU A 266 1.25 -5.37 14.28
CA LEU A 266 1.99 -6.48 13.68
C LEU A 266 1.65 -7.83 14.33
N VAL A 267 1.70 -7.91 15.67
CA VAL A 267 1.46 -9.15 16.44
C VAL A 267 0.03 -9.67 16.33
N ARG A 268 -0.96 -8.81 16.06
CA ARG A 268 -2.37 -9.19 15.94
C ARG A 268 -2.98 -8.84 14.59
N THR A 269 -2.16 -8.75 13.56
CA THR A 269 -2.58 -8.28 12.24
C THR A 269 -3.79 -9.04 11.70
N GLN A 270 -3.75 -10.37 11.73
CA GLN A 270 -4.83 -11.23 11.21
C GLN A 270 -6.14 -11.05 11.95
N ALA A 271 -6.10 -11.12 13.29
CA ALA A 271 -7.30 -10.97 14.12
C ALA A 271 -7.89 -9.55 13.99
N THR A 272 -7.02 -8.53 13.92
CA THR A 272 -7.47 -7.15 13.74
C THR A 272 -8.09 -6.95 12.37
N LEU A 273 -7.46 -7.47 11.32
CA LEU A 273 -7.99 -7.43 9.96
C LEU A 273 -9.36 -8.11 9.88
N ALA A 274 -9.49 -9.32 10.44
CA ALA A 274 -10.76 -10.04 10.46
C ALA A 274 -11.87 -9.24 11.13
N ALA A 275 -11.61 -8.67 12.31
CA ALA A 275 -12.58 -7.84 13.03
C ALA A 275 -12.97 -6.57 12.25
N VAL A 276 -12.03 -5.94 11.55
CA VAL A 276 -12.31 -4.77 10.70
C VAL A 276 -13.21 -5.16 9.53
N LEU A 277 -12.90 -6.27 8.83
CA LEU A 277 -13.66 -6.72 7.66
C LEU A 277 -15.09 -7.16 8.05
N GLU A 278 -15.24 -7.88 9.15
CA GLU A 278 -16.56 -8.26 9.71
C GLU A 278 -17.39 -7.03 9.99
N LYS A 279 -16.85 -6.05 10.71
CA LYS A 279 -17.55 -4.80 11.02
C LYS A 279 -17.86 -3.95 9.79
N ALA A 280 -17.04 -4.01 8.76
CA ALA A 280 -17.25 -3.28 7.50
C ALA A 280 -18.28 -3.96 6.58
N GLY A 281 -18.71 -5.18 6.89
CA GLY A 281 -19.59 -5.98 6.02
C GLY A 281 -18.90 -6.39 4.70
N ILE A 282 -17.57 -6.35 4.67
CA ILE A 282 -16.78 -6.81 3.52
C ILE A 282 -16.48 -8.28 3.76
N GLY A 283 -17.24 -9.16 3.10
CA GLY A 283 -17.05 -10.60 3.22
C GLY A 283 -15.60 -11.01 2.93
N SER A 284 -15.10 -11.98 3.68
CA SER A 284 -13.90 -12.72 3.32
C SER A 284 -14.23 -13.53 2.06
N GLY A 285 -14.17 -12.88 0.89
CA GLY A 285 -14.23 -13.60 -0.37
C GLY A 285 -13.03 -14.54 -0.47
N LEU A 286 -13.19 -15.75 0.01
CA LEU A 286 -12.40 -16.93 -0.29
C LEU A 286 -13.17 -17.75 -1.31
#